data_f67231e44045ce4d0a4cd28700f93825
#
_entry.id   f67231e44045ce4d0a4cd28700f93825
#
_cell.length_a   1.000
_cell.length_b   1.000
_cell.length_c   1.000
_cell.angle_alpha   90.00
_cell.angle_beta   90.00
_cell.angle_gamma   90.00
#
_symmetry.space_group_name_H-M   'P 1'
#
loop_
_entity.id
_entity.type
_entity.pdbx_description
1 polymer ?
#
loop_
_entity_poly.entity_id
_entity_poly.type
_entity_poly.pdbx_seq_one_letter_code
_entity_poly.pdbx_strand_id
1 'polypeptide(L)'
;MTGLYEVLERIFTPRPHILLETCSSGGNRFDLGMLCYSPQIWSSDDTDPIERLSIQKGLSYFYPPCTMGAHVSQSPHQQTLRQTPLSTRFNVAAFGVLGYELDLGELSPQEKNQLAVQIEWYTKDRPNLQYCDFFRVPTRRQGLVSWAAVAPDKKQAAVLLAQRLCTAAPPADYLTVPGLKSEARYRVVAVPQQVAVARFGGLVKHIAPVKLSTDGLVLRTVNRHYALPDGSFTAMASGAALASGIPLNDQFLGTGYHKDLRLWGDFGSQLYLVEQLGENEEDNTK
;
A
#
# COMPACT_ATOMS: atom_id res chain seq x y z
N MET A 1 -5.46 33.71 -12.80
CA MET A 1 -5.84 32.33 -13.24
C MET A 1 -6.17 32.27 -14.73
N THR A 2 -7.01 33.17 -15.30
CA THR A 2 -7.40 33.15 -16.73
C THR A 2 -6.20 33.09 -17.69
N GLY A 3 -5.16 33.90 -17.49
CA GLY A 3 -3.97 33.87 -18.36
C GLY A 3 -3.19 32.54 -18.36
N LEU A 4 -3.19 31.82 -17.23
CA LEU A 4 -2.55 30.49 -17.18
C LEU A 4 -3.32 29.49 -18.04
N TYR A 5 -4.64 29.42 -17.90
CA TYR A 5 -5.45 28.50 -18.69
C TYR A 5 -5.39 28.82 -20.19
N GLU A 6 -5.37 30.10 -20.56
CA GLU A 6 -5.17 30.51 -21.94
C GLU A 6 -3.84 30.00 -22.52
N VAL A 7 -2.75 30.09 -21.78
CA VAL A 7 -1.45 29.55 -22.17
C VAL A 7 -1.50 28.03 -22.32
N LEU A 8 -2.09 27.33 -21.36
CA LEU A 8 -2.22 25.89 -21.38
C LEU A 8 -3.06 25.42 -22.59
N GLU A 9 -4.19 26.09 -22.85
CA GLU A 9 -5.05 25.82 -24.02
C GLU A 9 -4.26 25.95 -25.32
N ARG A 10 -3.52 27.04 -25.50
CA ARG A 10 -2.73 27.29 -26.70
C ARG A 10 -1.57 26.33 -26.89
N ILE A 11 -1.03 25.76 -25.82
CA ILE A 11 0.11 24.83 -25.89
C ILE A 11 -0.38 23.39 -26.06
N PHE A 12 -1.28 22.92 -25.22
CA PHE A 12 -1.62 21.50 -25.08
C PHE A 12 -2.77 21.04 -25.97
N THR A 13 -3.78 21.88 -26.24
CA THR A 13 -4.88 21.49 -27.10
C THR A 13 -4.43 21.09 -28.51
N PRO A 14 -3.51 21.81 -29.18
CA PRO A 14 -2.99 21.38 -30.48
C PRO A 14 -1.94 20.24 -30.38
N ARG A 15 -1.56 19.79 -29.18
CA ARG A 15 -0.53 18.78 -28.93
C ARG A 15 -0.98 17.72 -27.93
N PRO A 16 -2.07 16.97 -28.20
CA PRO A 16 -2.67 16.04 -27.23
C PRO A 16 -1.75 14.84 -26.89
N HIS A 17 -0.66 14.64 -27.61
CA HIS A 17 0.35 13.61 -27.31
C HIS A 17 1.34 14.01 -26.22
N ILE A 18 1.34 15.27 -25.77
CA ILE A 18 2.17 15.73 -24.66
C ILE A 18 1.38 15.58 -23.36
N LEU A 19 1.89 14.77 -22.46
CA LEU A 19 1.33 14.63 -21.12
C LEU A 19 1.92 15.71 -20.20
N LEU A 20 1.03 16.44 -19.55
CA LEU A 20 1.39 17.44 -18.53
C LEU A 20 1.13 16.86 -17.13
N GLU A 21 2.12 16.90 -16.26
CA GLU A 21 1.94 16.75 -14.82
C GLU A 21 2.10 18.12 -14.16
N THR A 22 1.15 18.51 -13.30
CA THR A 22 1.27 19.74 -12.55
C THR A 22 1.83 19.48 -11.15
N CYS A 23 2.51 20.48 -10.59
CA CYS A 23 3.07 20.41 -9.25
C CYS A 23 2.79 21.70 -8.47
N SER A 24 3.54 22.77 -8.75
CA SER A 24 3.49 24.06 -8.04
C SER A 24 3.78 23.94 -6.54
N SER A 25 4.95 23.38 -6.21
CA SER A 25 5.41 23.18 -4.83
C SER A 25 4.44 22.31 -4.02
N GLY A 26 4.35 21.04 -4.38
CA GLY A 26 3.57 20.05 -3.65
C GLY A 26 2.04 20.18 -3.78
N GLY A 27 1.56 20.46 -4.99
CA GLY A 27 0.14 20.38 -5.29
C GLY A 27 -0.66 21.69 -5.14
N ASN A 28 -0.02 22.82 -5.04
CA ASN A 28 -0.70 24.14 -4.86
C ASN A 28 -1.60 24.56 -6.03
N ARG A 29 -1.52 23.89 -7.19
CA ARG A 29 -2.41 24.10 -8.36
C ARG A 29 -3.29 22.90 -8.62
N PHE A 30 -3.78 22.25 -7.60
CA PHE A 30 -4.69 21.14 -7.76
C PHE A 30 -6.13 21.66 -7.74
N ASP A 31 -6.70 21.84 -8.92
CA ASP A 31 -8.11 22.19 -9.11
C ASP A 31 -8.67 21.51 -10.36
N LEU A 32 -9.99 21.49 -10.50
CA LEU A 32 -10.68 20.84 -11.62
C LEU A 32 -10.35 21.47 -12.97
N GLY A 33 -10.05 22.76 -13.01
CA GLY A 33 -9.63 23.45 -14.24
C GLY A 33 -8.28 22.97 -14.72
N MET A 34 -7.33 22.75 -13.79
CA MET A 34 -6.03 22.19 -14.13
C MET A 34 -6.13 20.75 -14.64
N LEU A 35 -7.06 19.95 -14.13
CA LEU A 35 -7.27 18.58 -14.60
C LEU A 35 -7.75 18.50 -16.05
N CYS A 36 -8.27 19.58 -16.65
CA CYS A 36 -8.56 19.63 -18.09
C CYS A 36 -7.32 19.56 -18.94
N TYR A 37 -6.16 19.96 -18.43
CA TYR A 37 -4.88 20.02 -19.16
C TYR A 37 -3.87 18.99 -18.65
N SER A 38 -3.96 18.65 -17.38
CA SER A 38 -3.02 17.79 -16.67
C SER A 38 -3.78 16.67 -15.98
N PRO A 39 -3.77 15.44 -16.52
CA PRO A 39 -4.54 14.33 -15.96
C PRO A 39 -4.01 13.87 -14.59
N GLN A 40 -2.84 14.34 -14.21
CA GLN A 40 -2.13 13.95 -13.00
C GLN A 40 -1.48 15.16 -12.34
N ILE A 41 -1.44 15.14 -11.00
CA ILE A 41 -0.74 16.12 -10.19
C ILE A 41 0.30 15.46 -9.27
N TRP A 42 1.43 16.11 -9.08
CA TRP A 42 2.34 15.87 -7.97
C TRP A 42 1.71 16.43 -6.68
N SER A 43 1.06 15.57 -5.92
CA SER A 43 0.15 15.96 -4.84
C SER A 43 0.84 16.46 -3.57
N SER A 44 2.12 16.15 -3.37
CA SER A 44 2.94 16.63 -2.26
C SER A 44 4.40 16.25 -2.45
N ASP A 45 5.32 17.13 -2.09
CA ASP A 45 6.77 16.85 -2.01
C ASP A 45 7.12 15.95 -0.82
N ASP A 46 6.21 15.78 0.13
CA ASP A 46 6.35 14.79 1.20
C ASP A 46 5.89 13.42 0.71
N THR A 47 6.85 12.57 0.40
CA THR A 47 6.66 11.20 -0.09
C THR A 47 6.77 10.14 1.00
N ASP A 48 6.92 10.54 2.27
CA ASP A 48 6.87 9.62 3.40
C ASP A 48 5.51 8.88 3.42
N PRO A 49 5.48 7.55 3.39
CA PRO A 49 4.22 6.80 3.27
C PRO A 49 3.27 7.07 4.43
N ILE A 50 3.77 7.39 5.63
CA ILE A 50 2.92 7.65 6.79
C ILE A 50 2.24 9.02 6.71
N GLU A 51 2.93 10.03 6.17
CA GLU A 51 2.33 11.33 5.85
C GLU A 51 1.37 11.21 4.66
N ARG A 52 1.74 10.41 3.64
CA ARG A 52 0.88 10.13 2.49
C ARG A 52 -0.44 9.46 2.85
N LEU A 53 -0.52 8.70 3.94
CA LEU A 53 -1.81 8.21 4.45
C LEU A 53 -2.79 9.36 4.76
N SER A 54 -2.30 10.51 5.21
CA SER A 54 -3.14 11.69 5.46
C SER A 54 -3.38 12.51 4.20
N ILE A 55 -2.32 12.73 3.40
CA ILE A 55 -2.36 13.53 2.17
C ILE A 55 -3.29 12.90 1.14
N GLN A 56 -3.08 11.63 0.79
CA GLN A 56 -3.91 10.92 -0.20
C GLN A 56 -5.35 10.75 0.29
N LYS A 57 -5.55 10.47 1.59
CA LYS A 57 -6.89 10.45 2.19
C LYS A 57 -7.60 11.80 2.03
N GLY A 58 -6.90 12.90 2.35
CA GLY A 58 -7.46 14.26 2.25
C GLY A 58 -7.88 14.60 0.83
N LEU A 59 -6.99 14.37 -0.14
CA LEU A 59 -7.25 14.62 -1.55
C LEU A 59 -8.39 13.76 -2.11
N SER A 60 -8.49 12.51 -1.66
CA SER A 60 -9.52 11.57 -2.12
C SER A 60 -10.97 11.97 -1.79
N TYR A 61 -11.19 13.00 -0.99
CA TYR A 61 -12.54 13.56 -0.80
C TYR A 61 -13.05 14.37 -2.00
N PHE A 62 -12.14 14.86 -2.83
CA PHE A 62 -12.45 15.74 -3.96
C PHE A 62 -12.01 15.18 -5.30
N TYR A 63 -10.95 14.34 -5.30
CA TYR A 63 -10.27 13.90 -6.52
C TYR A 63 -10.10 12.38 -6.53
N PRO A 64 -10.27 11.72 -7.68
CA PRO A 64 -10.06 10.28 -7.80
C PRO A 64 -8.56 9.91 -7.66
N PRO A 65 -8.24 8.70 -7.20
CA PRO A 65 -6.85 8.24 -7.04
C PRO A 65 -6.01 8.32 -8.31
N CYS A 66 -6.61 8.15 -9.49
CA CYS A 66 -5.92 8.22 -10.78
C CYS A 66 -5.34 9.60 -11.12
N THR A 67 -5.69 10.64 -10.37
CA THR A 67 -5.15 11.99 -10.57
C THR A 67 -3.98 12.32 -9.65
N MET A 68 -3.67 11.47 -8.67
CA MET A 68 -2.67 11.73 -7.64
C MET A 68 -1.37 10.96 -7.90
N GLY A 69 -0.29 11.65 -8.21
CA GLY A 69 1.07 11.07 -8.21
C GLY A 69 1.43 10.55 -6.82
N ALA A 70 1.90 9.31 -6.74
CA ALA A 70 2.31 8.66 -5.50
C ALA A 70 3.58 7.83 -5.72
N HIS A 71 4.64 8.13 -4.98
CA HIS A 71 5.93 7.50 -5.21
C HIS A 71 6.41 6.68 -4.02
N VAL A 72 7.11 5.60 -4.35
CA VAL A 72 7.95 4.84 -3.43
C VAL A 72 9.25 5.59 -3.26
N SER A 73 9.44 6.24 -2.12
CA SER A 73 10.59 7.08 -1.84
C SER A 73 11.74 6.32 -1.16
N GLN A 74 12.88 7.00 -1.03
CA GLN A 74 14.03 6.55 -0.26
C GLN A 74 13.68 6.35 1.22
N SER A 75 14.41 5.47 1.91
CA SER A 75 14.34 5.30 3.37
C SER A 75 15.76 5.18 3.93
N PRO A 76 16.14 6.00 4.95
CA PRO A 76 15.32 7.01 5.64
C PRO A 76 14.79 8.11 4.72
N HIS A 77 13.59 8.62 5.00
CA HIS A 77 12.98 9.69 4.22
C HIS A 77 13.68 11.03 4.46
N GLN A 78 13.99 11.77 3.41
CA GLN A 78 14.82 12.97 3.47
C GLN A 78 14.25 14.13 4.31
N GLN A 79 12.92 14.24 4.43
CA GLN A 79 12.28 15.30 5.21
C GLN A 79 11.96 14.85 6.63
N THR A 80 11.40 13.65 6.79
CA THR A 80 10.92 13.15 8.09
C THR A 80 11.96 12.36 8.86
N LEU A 81 13.05 11.93 8.21
CA LEU A 81 14.08 11.02 8.70
C LEU A 81 13.52 9.66 9.15
N ARG A 82 12.27 9.37 8.80
CA ARG A 82 11.59 8.13 9.17
C ARG A 82 12.09 6.96 8.33
N GLN A 83 12.30 5.85 9.00
CA GLN A 83 12.61 4.57 8.35
C GLN A 83 11.32 3.76 8.20
N THR A 84 10.95 3.44 6.96
CA THR A 84 9.74 2.71 6.64
C THR A 84 10.03 1.47 5.81
N PRO A 85 9.27 0.38 5.98
CA PRO A 85 9.41 -0.81 5.15
C PRO A 85 9.17 -0.48 3.67
N LEU A 86 9.91 -1.14 2.79
CA LEU A 86 9.69 -1.04 1.34
C LEU A 86 8.26 -1.45 0.95
N SER A 87 7.72 -2.48 1.61
CA SER A 87 6.33 -2.90 1.45
C SER A 87 5.34 -1.78 1.78
N THR A 88 5.54 -1.05 2.87
CA THR A 88 4.64 0.06 3.25
C THR A 88 4.72 1.23 2.29
N ARG A 89 5.92 1.59 1.84
CA ARG A 89 6.11 2.63 0.82
C ARG A 89 5.32 2.29 -0.45
N PHE A 90 5.42 1.05 -0.90
CA PHE A 90 4.68 0.56 -2.06
C PHE A 90 3.17 0.47 -1.79
N ASN A 91 2.76 -0.17 -0.69
CA ASN A 91 1.35 -0.42 -0.39
C ASN A 91 0.53 0.88 -0.35
N VAL A 92 1.12 1.97 0.15
CA VAL A 92 0.47 3.30 0.18
C VAL A 92 0.49 3.96 -1.20
N ALA A 93 1.63 3.91 -1.89
CA ALA A 93 1.79 4.54 -3.21
C ALA A 93 0.92 3.86 -4.29
N ALA A 94 0.63 2.57 -4.16
CA ALA A 94 -0.20 1.81 -5.09
C ALA A 94 -1.64 2.36 -5.23
N PHE A 95 -2.13 3.12 -4.24
CA PHE A 95 -3.45 3.79 -4.32
C PHE A 95 -3.41 5.16 -5.00
N GLY A 96 -2.41 5.41 -5.82
CA GLY A 96 -2.28 6.55 -6.70
C GLY A 96 -1.61 6.17 -8.00
N VAL A 97 -1.13 7.15 -8.76
CA VAL A 97 -0.31 6.92 -9.95
C VAL A 97 1.11 6.62 -9.46
N LEU A 98 1.44 5.32 -9.48
CA LEU A 98 2.69 4.81 -8.89
C LEU A 98 3.92 5.29 -9.65
N GLY A 99 4.92 5.75 -8.91
CA GLY A 99 6.28 5.98 -9.36
C GLY A 99 7.31 5.53 -8.31
N TYR A 100 8.58 5.51 -8.69
CA TYR A 100 9.69 5.22 -7.81
C TYR A 100 10.67 6.39 -7.81
N GLU A 101 10.93 6.92 -6.61
CA GLU A 101 11.81 8.07 -6.37
C GLU A 101 12.86 7.66 -5.33
N LEU A 102 13.80 6.82 -5.76
CA LEU A 102 14.86 6.27 -4.93
C LEU A 102 16.09 5.87 -5.75
N ASP A 103 17.26 5.80 -5.11
CA ASP A 103 18.48 5.35 -5.76
C ASP A 103 18.50 3.81 -5.83
N LEU A 104 18.34 3.28 -7.05
CA LEU A 104 18.44 1.85 -7.29
C LEU A 104 19.81 1.26 -6.99
N GLY A 105 20.87 2.08 -6.98
CA GLY A 105 22.24 1.68 -6.66
C GLY A 105 22.39 1.27 -5.20
N GLU A 106 21.64 1.90 -4.30
CA GLU A 106 21.68 1.64 -2.86
C GLU A 106 20.87 0.42 -2.43
N LEU A 107 19.99 -0.08 -3.30
CA LEU A 107 19.14 -1.22 -2.97
C LEU A 107 19.92 -2.54 -3.01
N SER A 108 19.63 -3.39 -2.04
CA SER A 108 20.08 -4.79 -2.06
C SER A 108 19.45 -5.57 -3.22
N PRO A 109 20.06 -6.68 -3.66
CA PRO A 109 19.47 -7.55 -4.68
C PRO A 109 18.05 -8.01 -4.33
N GLN A 110 17.79 -8.26 -3.05
CA GLN A 110 16.47 -8.67 -2.57
C GLN A 110 15.44 -7.56 -2.70
N GLU A 111 15.79 -6.31 -2.35
CA GLU A 111 14.89 -5.16 -2.54
C GLU A 111 14.61 -4.90 -4.02
N LYS A 112 15.62 -5.04 -4.89
CA LYS A 112 15.42 -4.96 -6.36
C LYS A 112 14.42 -6.00 -6.87
N ASN A 113 14.51 -7.24 -6.37
CA ASN A 113 13.54 -8.28 -6.69
C ASN A 113 12.13 -7.93 -6.16
N GLN A 114 12.02 -7.36 -4.96
CA GLN A 114 10.74 -6.89 -4.43
C GLN A 114 10.15 -5.78 -5.31
N LEU A 115 10.96 -4.82 -5.78
CA LEU A 115 10.50 -3.81 -6.73
C LEU A 115 9.95 -4.42 -8.00
N ALA A 116 10.64 -5.40 -8.58
CA ALA A 116 10.18 -6.06 -9.81
C ALA A 116 8.79 -6.70 -9.61
N VAL A 117 8.60 -7.43 -8.50
CA VAL A 117 7.30 -8.03 -8.13
C VAL A 117 6.23 -6.97 -7.92
N GLN A 118 6.56 -5.85 -7.26
CA GLN A 118 5.64 -4.74 -7.03
C GLN A 118 5.19 -4.09 -8.33
N ILE A 119 6.12 -3.87 -9.27
CA ILE A 119 5.84 -3.29 -10.59
C ILE A 119 4.96 -4.22 -11.41
N GLU A 120 5.27 -5.52 -11.42
CA GLU A 120 4.47 -6.52 -12.11
C GLU A 120 3.03 -6.55 -11.58
N TRP A 121 2.90 -6.64 -10.25
CA TRP A 121 1.60 -6.63 -9.58
C TRP A 121 0.81 -5.35 -9.93
N TYR A 122 1.43 -4.17 -9.76
CA TYR A 122 0.76 -2.89 -10.03
C TYR A 122 0.36 -2.76 -11.50
N THR A 123 1.20 -3.19 -12.42
CA THR A 123 0.89 -3.13 -13.86
C THR A 123 -0.37 -3.93 -14.21
N LYS A 124 -0.55 -5.09 -13.56
CA LYS A 124 -1.73 -5.95 -13.72
C LYS A 124 -2.97 -5.33 -13.07
N ASP A 125 -2.84 -4.87 -11.83
CA ASP A 125 -3.98 -4.46 -11.00
C ASP A 125 -4.30 -2.96 -11.09
N ARG A 126 -3.46 -2.16 -11.74
CA ARG A 126 -3.63 -0.71 -11.91
C ARG A 126 -5.03 -0.27 -12.36
N PRO A 127 -5.69 -0.90 -13.34
CA PRO A 127 -7.03 -0.46 -13.74
C PRO A 127 -8.03 -0.52 -12.60
N ASN A 128 -7.95 -1.57 -11.76
CA ASN A 128 -8.82 -1.75 -10.61
C ASN A 128 -8.52 -0.77 -9.47
N LEU A 129 -7.29 -0.27 -9.39
CA LEU A 129 -6.86 0.71 -8.38
C LEU A 129 -7.19 2.15 -8.79
N GLN A 130 -7.01 2.48 -10.05
CA GLN A 130 -7.16 3.86 -10.54
C GLN A 130 -8.61 4.22 -10.92
N TYR A 131 -9.40 3.25 -11.41
CA TYR A 131 -10.78 3.46 -11.87
C TYR A 131 -11.80 2.79 -10.95
N CYS A 132 -11.49 2.74 -9.66
CA CYS A 132 -12.27 2.07 -8.64
C CYS A 132 -13.30 3.00 -7.97
N ASP A 133 -14.23 2.37 -7.28
CA ASP A 133 -14.93 3.00 -6.15
C ASP A 133 -13.98 2.99 -4.95
N PHE A 134 -13.51 4.16 -4.54
CA PHE A 134 -12.53 4.30 -3.46
C PHE A 134 -13.22 4.55 -2.11
N PHE A 135 -12.94 3.68 -1.15
CA PHE A 135 -13.49 3.75 0.20
C PHE A 135 -12.40 4.02 1.25
N ARG A 136 -12.64 5.02 2.10
CA ARG A 136 -11.90 5.27 3.33
C ARG A 136 -12.60 4.49 4.44
N VAL A 137 -12.08 3.31 4.74
CA VAL A 137 -12.75 2.35 5.63
C VAL A 137 -12.47 2.70 7.09
N PRO A 138 -13.50 2.89 7.94
CA PRO A 138 -13.30 3.08 9.37
C PRO A 138 -12.66 1.85 10.00
N THR A 139 -11.72 2.07 10.91
CA THR A 139 -11.03 1.02 11.66
C THR A 139 -11.40 1.08 13.14
N ARG A 140 -11.40 -0.08 13.80
CA ARG A 140 -11.74 -0.17 15.23
C ARG A 140 -10.59 0.29 16.14
N ARG A 141 -9.38 0.37 15.60
CA ARG A 141 -8.16 0.69 16.33
C ARG A 141 -7.62 2.05 15.90
N GLN A 142 -7.32 2.91 16.87
CA GLN A 142 -6.62 4.16 16.59
C GLN A 142 -5.24 3.87 15.97
N GLY A 143 -4.81 4.70 15.03
CA GLY A 143 -3.53 4.55 14.34
C GLY A 143 -3.50 3.50 13.23
N LEU A 144 -4.56 2.72 13.05
CA LEU A 144 -4.76 1.87 11.87
C LEU A 144 -5.53 2.66 10.81
N VAL A 145 -5.06 2.61 9.57
CA VAL A 145 -5.71 3.22 8.40
C VAL A 145 -6.10 2.10 7.45
N SER A 146 -7.31 2.17 6.89
CA SER A 146 -7.77 1.23 5.89
C SER A 146 -8.39 1.96 4.69
N TRP A 147 -7.99 1.51 3.49
CA TRP A 147 -8.58 1.93 2.23
C TRP A 147 -9.01 0.71 1.43
N ALA A 148 -10.10 0.81 0.72
CA ALA A 148 -10.52 -0.21 -0.23
C ALA A 148 -10.77 0.43 -1.60
N ALA A 149 -10.19 -0.18 -2.63
CA ALA A 149 -10.44 0.12 -4.03
C ALA A 149 -11.26 -1.03 -4.60
N VAL A 150 -12.52 -0.79 -4.92
CA VAL A 150 -13.45 -1.81 -5.43
C VAL A 150 -13.67 -1.57 -6.91
N ALA A 151 -13.44 -2.57 -7.74
CA ALA A 151 -13.67 -2.48 -9.18
C ALA A 151 -15.14 -2.18 -9.48
N PRO A 152 -15.46 -1.42 -10.55
CA PRO A 152 -16.84 -1.03 -10.86
C PRO A 152 -17.80 -2.21 -11.06
N ASP A 153 -17.30 -3.35 -11.54
CA ASP A 153 -18.08 -4.59 -11.71
C ASP A 153 -18.29 -5.36 -10.39
N LYS A 154 -17.59 -4.92 -9.32
CA LYS A 154 -17.62 -5.50 -7.96
C LYS A 154 -17.07 -6.92 -7.88
N LYS A 155 -16.30 -7.37 -8.86
CA LYS A 155 -15.68 -8.69 -8.88
C LYS A 155 -14.33 -8.73 -8.17
N GLN A 156 -13.67 -7.58 -8.08
CA GLN A 156 -12.34 -7.47 -7.47
C GLN A 156 -12.27 -6.26 -6.56
N ALA A 157 -11.44 -6.37 -5.52
CA ALA A 157 -11.04 -5.23 -4.70
C ALA A 157 -9.61 -5.41 -4.20
N ALA A 158 -8.93 -4.28 -3.99
CA ALA A 158 -7.68 -4.23 -3.25
C ALA A 158 -7.90 -3.44 -1.95
N VAL A 159 -7.38 -3.96 -0.84
CA VAL A 159 -7.56 -3.34 0.48
C VAL A 159 -6.21 -3.10 1.12
N LEU A 160 -5.95 -1.86 1.51
CA LEU A 160 -4.82 -1.47 2.34
C LEU A 160 -5.22 -1.51 3.82
N LEU A 161 -4.37 -2.11 4.62
CA LEU A 161 -4.29 -1.85 6.05
C LEU A 161 -2.88 -1.33 6.37
N ALA A 162 -2.78 -0.16 7.01
CA ALA A 162 -1.51 0.45 7.36
C ALA A 162 -1.52 0.94 8.81
N GLN A 163 -0.52 0.53 9.56
CA GLN A 163 -0.34 0.90 10.96
C GLN A 163 0.65 2.07 11.08
N ARG A 164 0.24 3.15 11.75
CA ARG A 164 1.14 4.29 12.04
C ARG A 164 2.14 3.93 13.14
N LEU A 165 1.64 3.56 14.30
CA LEU A 165 2.45 3.13 15.43
C LEU A 165 1.89 1.85 16.01
N CYS A 166 2.78 1.00 16.50
CA CYS A 166 2.42 -0.21 17.21
C CYS A 166 1.92 0.16 18.62
N THR A 167 0.90 -0.54 19.07
CA THR A 167 0.40 -0.42 20.43
C THR A 167 0.65 -1.71 21.20
N ALA A 168 0.93 -1.63 22.48
CA ALA A 168 1.01 -2.81 23.34
C ALA A 168 -0.38 -3.49 23.38
N ALA A 169 -0.42 -4.81 23.25
CA ALA A 169 -1.64 -5.61 23.28
C ALA A 169 -2.77 -5.05 22.35
N PRO A 170 -2.54 -4.93 21.05
CA PRO A 170 -3.57 -4.42 20.15
C PRO A 170 -4.78 -5.36 20.13
N PRO A 171 -6.00 -4.83 20.01
CA PRO A 171 -7.17 -5.66 19.77
C PRO A 171 -7.07 -6.36 18.42
N ALA A 172 -7.89 -7.41 18.24
CA ALA A 172 -7.99 -8.08 16.94
C ALA A 172 -8.37 -7.10 15.82
N ASP A 173 -7.67 -7.19 14.71
CA ASP A 173 -7.95 -6.40 13.51
C ASP A 173 -8.92 -7.13 12.60
N TYR A 174 -9.70 -6.36 11.84
CA TYR A 174 -10.69 -6.87 10.91
C TYR A 174 -10.45 -6.28 9.51
N LEU A 175 -10.63 -7.10 8.51
CA LEU A 175 -10.69 -6.67 7.12
C LEU A 175 -12.13 -6.35 6.75
N THR A 176 -12.40 -5.09 6.46
CA THR A 176 -13.73 -4.62 6.03
C THR A 176 -13.64 -4.14 4.58
N VAL A 177 -14.55 -4.63 3.74
CA VAL A 177 -14.58 -4.30 2.31
C VAL A 177 -16.00 -3.90 1.92
N PRO A 178 -16.31 -2.61 1.91
CA PRO A 178 -17.61 -2.12 1.47
C PRO A 178 -17.77 -2.21 -0.06
N GLY A 179 -18.99 -2.11 -0.54
CA GLY A 179 -19.30 -1.94 -1.96
C GLY A 179 -19.32 -3.21 -2.80
N LEU A 180 -18.98 -4.38 -2.26
CA LEU A 180 -19.07 -5.67 -2.93
C LEU A 180 -20.54 -6.14 -3.06
N LYS A 181 -20.79 -7.14 -3.91
CA LYS A 181 -22.11 -7.78 -4.02
C LYS A 181 -22.36 -8.64 -2.78
N SER A 182 -23.38 -8.33 -1.99
CA SER A 182 -23.67 -8.95 -0.70
C SER A 182 -23.73 -10.47 -0.74
N GLU A 183 -24.39 -11.03 -1.76
CA GLU A 183 -24.66 -12.47 -1.89
C GLU A 183 -23.52 -13.24 -2.59
N ALA A 184 -22.60 -12.53 -3.27
CA ALA A 184 -21.49 -13.19 -3.93
C ALA A 184 -20.44 -13.65 -2.92
N ARG A 185 -19.75 -14.74 -3.25
CA ARG A 185 -18.62 -15.24 -2.47
C ARG A 185 -17.31 -14.73 -3.03
N TYR A 186 -16.38 -14.42 -2.15
CA TYR A 186 -15.08 -13.88 -2.49
C TYR A 186 -13.98 -14.65 -1.80
N ARG A 187 -12.88 -14.82 -2.50
CA ARG A 187 -11.59 -15.21 -1.94
C ARG A 187 -10.81 -13.96 -1.57
N VAL A 188 -10.28 -13.95 -0.37
CA VAL A 188 -9.39 -12.90 0.15
C VAL A 188 -8.00 -13.47 0.32
N VAL A 189 -6.99 -12.82 -0.23
CA VAL A 189 -5.59 -13.25 -0.13
C VAL A 189 -4.72 -12.06 0.23
N ALA A 190 -3.84 -12.22 1.23
CA ALA A 190 -2.80 -11.24 1.49
C ALA A 190 -1.77 -11.23 0.36
N VAL A 191 -1.42 -10.06 -0.16
CA VAL A 191 -0.33 -9.93 -1.14
C VAL A 191 0.98 -10.33 -0.44
N PRO A 192 1.74 -11.30 -0.99
CA PRO A 192 2.95 -11.77 -0.36
C PRO A 192 3.95 -10.64 -0.14
N GLN A 193 4.42 -10.51 1.08
CA GLN A 193 5.49 -9.58 1.43
C GLN A 193 6.50 -10.21 2.39
N GLN A 194 7.63 -9.55 2.56
CA GLN A 194 8.74 -10.06 3.36
C GLN A 194 9.27 -8.97 4.28
N VAL A 195 9.76 -9.41 5.43
CA VAL A 195 10.38 -8.56 6.45
C VAL A 195 11.83 -8.94 6.65
N ALA A 196 12.72 -7.97 6.62
CA ALA A 196 14.14 -8.18 6.91
C ALA A 196 14.33 -8.63 8.37
N VAL A 197 15.18 -9.64 8.57
CA VAL A 197 15.48 -10.18 9.91
C VAL A 197 16.00 -9.11 10.86
N ALA A 198 16.72 -8.10 10.36
CA ALA A 198 17.23 -6.97 11.16
C ALA A 198 16.12 -6.18 11.86
N ARG A 199 14.88 -6.19 11.37
CA ARG A 199 13.77 -5.50 12.05
C ARG A 199 13.44 -6.07 13.43
N PHE A 200 13.82 -7.30 13.69
CA PHE A 200 13.66 -7.92 15.01
C PHE A 200 14.67 -7.42 16.05
N GLY A 201 15.73 -6.69 15.61
CA GLY A 201 16.70 -6.10 16.50
C GLY A 201 17.28 -7.11 17.49
N GLY A 202 17.27 -6.79 18.77
CA GLY A 202 17.78 -7.67 19.82
C GLY A 202 17.03 -8.99 20.03
N LEU A 203 15.82 -9.15 19.45
CA LEU A 203 15.07 -10.42 19.53
C LEU A 203 15.72 -11.54 18.71
N VAL A 204 16.54 -11.21 17.71
CA VAL A 204 17.25 -12.21 16.89
C VAL A 204 18.09 -13.14 17.75
N LYS A 205 18.67 -12.66 18.87
CA LYS A 205 19.45 -13.47 19.81
C LYS A 205 18.65 -14.60 20.50
N HIS A 206 17.33 -14.48 20.55
CA HIS A 206 16.47 -15.51 21.15
C HIS A 206 16.05 -16.60 20.16
N ILE A 207 16.23 -16.34 18.87
CA ILE A 207 15.91 -17.29 17.78
C ILE A 207 17.17 -17.99 17.31
N ALA A 208 18.30 -17.27 17.24
CA ALA A 208 19.57 -17.82 16.83
C ALA A 208 20.45 -18.13 18.08
N PRO A 209 21.05 -19.34 18.19
CA PRO A 209 21.89 -19.71 19.33
C PRO A 209 23.23 -18.96 19.37
N VAL A 210 23.40 -17.93 18.57
CA VAL A 210 24.63 -17.14 18.42
C VAL A 210 24.33 -15.70 18.83
N LYS A 211 25.22 -15.07 19.60
CA LYS A 211 25.15 -13.62 19.90
C LYS A 211 25.39 -12.84 18.60
N LEU A 212 24.33 -12.48 17.91
CA LEU A 212 24.37 -11.62 16.74
C LEU A 212 24.23 -10.16 17.19
N SER A 213 25.23 -9.34 16.84
CA SER A 213 25.08 -7.89 16.93
C SER A 213 24.13 -7.41 15.85
N THR A 214 23.17 -6.55 16.21
CA THR A 214 22.19 -5.95 15.26
C THR A 214 22.87 -5.23 14.09
N ASP A 215 24.08 -4.68 14.31
CA ASP A 215 24.87 -3.98 13.29
C ASP A 215 26.04 -4.81 12.76
N GLY A 216 26.13 -6.09 13.15
CA GLY A 216 27.23 -6.98 12.79
C GLY A 216 27.20 -7.40 11.30
N LEU A 217 28.41 -7.67 10.77
CA LEU A 217 28.59 -8.16 9.38
C LEU A 217 27.74 -9.40 9.09
N VAL A 218 27.58 -10.29 10.05
CA VAL A 218 26.80 -11.52 9.91
C VAL A 218 25.34 -11.20 9.64
N LEU A 219 24.71 -10.32 10.44
CA LEU A 219 23.31 -9.96 10.26
C LEU A 219 23.09 -9.14 8.98
N ARG A 220 24.05 -8.29 8.61
CA ARG A 220 24.02 -7.59 7.31
C ARG A 220 24.07 -8.57 6.14
N THR A 221 24.88 -9.62 6.23
CA THR A 221 24.95 -10.66 5.18
C THR A 221 23.65 -11.47 5.12
N VAL A 222 23.10 -11.87 6.28
CA VAL A 222 21.82 -12.57 6.35
C VAL A 222 20.72 -11.74 5.70
N ASN A 223 20.62 -10.44 6.03
CA ASN A 223 19.60 -9.56 5.47
C ASN A 223 19.69 -9.34 3.95
N ARG A 224 20.87 -9.54 3.35
CA ARG A 224 21.04 -9.45 1.89
C ARG A 224 20.42 -10.63 1.15
N HIS A 225 20.27 -11.78 1.82
CA HIS A 225 19.93 -13.04 1.17
C HIS A 225 18.69 -13.72 1.78
N TYR A 226 18.21 -13.24 2.93
CA TYR A 226 17.13 -13.87 3.65
C TYR A 226 16.18 -12.85 4.26
N ALA A 227 14.88 -13.09 4.08
CA ALA A 227 13.81 -12.35 4.74
C ALA A 227 12.71 -13.33 5.18
N LEU A 228 11.95 -12.93 6.18
CA LEU A 228 10.84 -13.72 6.71
C LEU A 228 9.56 -13.40 5.96
N PRO A 229 8.73 -14.40 5.62
CA PRO A 229 7.36 -14.17 5.17
C PRO A 229 6.59 -13.40 6.23
N ASP A 230 5.74 -12.49 5.78
CA ASP A 230 4.92 -11.64 6.65
C ASP A 230 3.45 -11.81 6.29
N GLY A 231 2.66 -12.25 7.26
CA GLY A 231 1.20 -12.16 7.22
C GLY A 231 0.52 -12.98 6.13
N SER A 232 0.92 -14.22 5.88
CA SER A 232 0.17 -15.09 4.97
C SER A 232 -1.29 -15.22 5.43
N PHE A 233 -2.23 -14.88 4.57
CA PHE A 233 -3.66 -14.94 4.86
C PHE A 233 -4.45 -15.37 3.64
N THR A 234 -5.36 -16.28 3.84
CA THR A 234 -6.37 -16.66 2.84
C THR A 234 -7.69 -16.95 3.56
N ALA A 235 -8.76 -16.37 3.07
CA ALA A 235 -10.10 -16.59 3.58
C ALA A 235 -11.13 -16.58 2.46
N MET A 236 -12.28 -17.19 2.71
CA MET A 236 -13.45 -17.11 1.85
C MET A 236 -14.62 -16.53 2.65
N ALA A 237 -15.30 -15.53 2.09
CA ALA A 237 -16.41 -14.87 2.76
C ALA A 237 -17.42 -14.34 1.74
N SER A 238 -18.67 -14.14 2.16
CA SER A 238 -19.66 -13.41 1.36
C SER A 238 -19.36 -11.92 1.38
N GLY A 239 -19.84 -11.18 0.36
CA GLY A 239 -19.73 -9.72 0.35
C GLY A 239 -20.37 -9.08 1.58
N ALA A 240 -21.47 -9.63 2.10
CA ALA A 240 -22.10 -9.17 3.33
C ALA A 240 -21.19 -9.35 4.55
N ALA A 241 -20.51 -10.50 4.67
CA ALA A 241 -19.53 -10.72 5.74
C ALA A 241 -18.33 -9.78 5.63
N LEU A 242 -17.81 -9.56 4.42
CA LEU A 242 -16.73 -8.62 4.16
C LEU A 242 -17.13 -7.17 4.48
N ALA A 243 -18.35 -6.77 4.19
CA ALA A 243 -18.86 -5.45 4.56
C ALA A 243 -18.95 -5.26 6.09
N SER A 244 -19.21 -6.34 6.84
CA SER A 244 -19.24 -6.34 8.30
C SER A 244 -17.85 -6.46 8.94
N GLY A 245 -16.90 -7.02 8.21
CA GLY A 245 -15.53 -7.26 8.62
C GLY A 245 -15.25 -8.68 9.07
N ILE A 246 -14.26 -9.32 8.45
CA ILE A 246 -13.76 -10.64 8.82
C ILE A 246 -12.48 -10.50 9.69
N PRO A 247 -12.26 -11.39 10.67
CA PRO A 247 -11.07 -11.33 11.50
C PRO A 247 -9.81 -11.63 10.68
N LEU A 248 -8.73 -10.94 11.00
CA LEU A 248 -7.40 -11.16 10.44
C LEU A 248 -6.54 -11.98 11.40
N ASN A 249 -5.46 -12.55 10.86
CA ASN A 249 -4.42 -13.19 11.67
C ASN A 249 -3.86 -12.25 12.74
N ASP A 250 -3.36 -12.83 13.82
CA ASP A 250 -2.78 -12.09 14.92
C ASP A 250 -1.52 -11.32 14.50
N GLN A 251 -1.26 -10.24 15.21
CA GLN A 251 -0.02 -9.48 15.07
C GLN A 251 1.06 -10.10 15.97
N PHE A 252 2.31 -10.12 15.49
CA PHE A 252 3.45 -10.53 16.29
C PHE A 252 3.66 -9.59 17.48
N LEU A 253 3.73 -10.16 18.66
CA LEU A 253 3.87 -9.42 19.95
C LEU A 253 5.21 -9.69 20.64
N GLY A 254 6.26 -10.09 19.89
CA GLY A 254 7.61 -10.27 20.43
C GLY A 254 7.96 -11.70 20.83
N THR A 255 7.03 -12.64 20.78
CA THR A 255 7.27 -14.07 21.09
C THR A 255 6.59 -14.98 20.08
N GLY A 256 7.21 -16.12 19.78
CA GLY A 256 6.61 -17.19 18.97
C GLY A 256 6.34 -16.77 17.53
N TYR A 257 7.35 -16.80 16.67
CA TYR A 257 7.16 -16.54 15.24
C TYR A 257 6.39 -17.68 14.57
N HIS A 258 5.39 -17.33 13.77
CA HIS A 258 4.72 -18.20 12.82
C HIS A 258 4.52 -17.44 11.50
N LYS A 259 4.57 -18.13 10.36
CA LYS A 259 4.51 -17.53 9.02
C LYS A 259 3.21 -16.72 8.75
N ASP A 260 2.14 -17.06 9.46
CA ASP A 260 0.84 -16.41 9.29
C ASP A 260 0.66 -15.19 10.22
N LEU A 261 1.63 -14.93 11.13
CA LEU A 261 1.61 -13.72 11.95
C LEU A 261 1.97 -12.49 11.12
N ARG A 262 1.28 -11.40 11.38
CA ARG A 262 1.60 -10.10 10.81
C ARG A 262 2.78 -9.47 11.57
N LEU A 263 3.90 -9.26 10.86
CA LEU A 263 5.15 -8.75 11.43
C LEU A 263 5.26 -7.22 11.30
N TRP A 264 4.17 -6.51 11.49
CA TRP A 264 4.12 -5.10 11.09
C TRP A 264 5.05 -4.19 11.90
N GLY A 265 4.95 -4.18 13.23
CA GLY A 265 5.63 -3.16 14.03
C GLY A 265 5.19 -1.74 13.66
N ASP A 266 5.97 -0.73 14.02
CA ASP A 266 5.73 0.65 13.59
C ASP A 266 5.82 0.76 12.07
N PHE A 267 4.89 1.52 11.48
CA PHE A 267 4.83 1.78 10.04
C PHE A 267 4.62 0.53 9.17
N GLY A 268 4.11 -0.55 9.74
CA GLY A 268 3.81 -1.76 9.01
C GLY A 268 2.50 -1.65 8.21
N SER A 269 2.38 -2.44 7.15
CA SER A 269 1.16 -2.48 6.32
C SER A 269 1.02 -3.80 5.58
N GLN A 270 -0.18 -4.05 5.07
CA GLN A 270 -0.50 -5.19 4.21
C GLN A 270 -1.52 -4.80 3.16
N LEU A 271 -1.35 -5.32 1.95
CA LEU A 271 -2.37 -5.34 0.91
C LEU A 271 -3.09 -6.68 0.91
N TYR A 272 -4.39 -6.63 0.71
CA TYR A 272 -5.24 -7.80 0.49
C TYR A 272 -5.93 -7.67 -0.86
N LEU A 273 -5.93 -8.75 -1.62
CA LEU A 273 -6.73 -8.88 -2.84
C LEU A 273 -8.00 -9.65 -2.51
N VAL A 274 -9.09 -9.20 -3.09
CA VAL A 274 -10.41 -9.79 -2.95
C VAL A 274 -10.93 -10.08 -4.36
N GLU A 275 -11.24 -11.35 -4.63
CA GLU A 275 -11.70 -11.81 -5.95
C GLU A 275 -12.99 -12.60 -5.81
N GLN A 276 -13.99 -12.29 -6.62
CA GLN A 276 -15.24 -13.05 -6.67
C GLN A 276 -14.96 -14.45 -7.18
N LEU A 277 -15.47 -15.46 -6.47
CA LEU A 277 -15.40 -16.86 -6.90
C LEU A 277 -16.34 -17.09 -8.09
N GLY A 278 -15.91 -17.90 -9.05
CA GLY A 278 -16.76 -18.38 -10.13
C GLY A 278 -17.75 -19.44 -9.65
N GLU A 279 -18.86 -19.61 -10.36
CA GLU A 279 -19.93 -20.59 -10.03
C GLU A 279 -19.38 -22.01 -9.85
N ASN A 280 -18.31 -22.40 -10.53
CA ASN A 280 -17.69 -23.72 -10.45
C ASN A 280 -16.74 -23.91 -9.24
N GLU A 281 -16.32 -22.84 -8.58
CA GLU A 281 -15.44 -22.89 -7.40
C GLU A 281 -16.24 -22.94 -6.09
N GLU A 282 -17.52 -22.62 -6.13
CA GLU A 282 -18.43 -22.66 -4.98
C GLU A 282 -18.75 -24.08 -4.49
N ASP A 283 -18.70 -25.07 -5.39
CA ASP A 283 -19.09 -26.46 -5.08
C ASP A 283 -17.98 -27.30 -4.40
N ASN A 284 -16.72 -26.88 -4.48
CA ASN A 284 -15.58 -27.63 -3.89
C ASN A 284 -15.32 -27.33 -2.40
N THR A 285 -16.19 -26.58 -1.74
CA THR A 285 -16.01 -26.12 -0.34
C THR A 285 -17.17 -26.56 0.60
N LYS A 286 -17.91 -27.60 0.22
CA LYS A 286 -18.91 -28.26 1.09
C LYS A 286 -18.33 -29.46 1.82
#